data_96512af645be4438b21a42b7ab76963e
#
_entry.id   96512af645be4438b21a42b7ab76963e
#
_cell.length_a   1.000
_cell.length_b   1.000
_cell.length_c   1.000
_cell.angle_alpha   90.00
_cell.angle_beta   90.00
_cell.angle_gamma   90.00
#
_symmetry.space_group_name_H-M   'P 1'
#
loop_
_entity.id
_entity.type
_entity.pdbx_description
1 polymer ?
#
loop_
_entity_poly.entity_id
_entity_poly.type
_entity_poly.pdbx_seq_one_letter_code
_entity_poly.pdbx_strand_id
1 'polypeptide(L)'
;MKGMILAAGKGTRIKPISYAIPKPMVPILGKPVMESMIQLFAKHGIDKIVINTSHLAEIIENYFGDGHHFNVQLSYSYEATEVNGKFVSQALGSAGGMRKVQDFSGFFDETFVVVCGDAWIDLDLKKAVEHHKSHGGLATIITREVPSSEVSKYGVVVTDKYEQVVSFQEKPLESEALSNKINTGIYIFEPAIFDFIPKDVEFDIGSDLFPLLVERKAHFYAVNMDFQWLDVGKVKDVWEVTSDILNGKVKGYPIPGTQLAPGVWVGINTQIDISKCKITPPVIISSGCEVQDGATIIGPAVVGANCKVDAKSLVSNTLICDYIHLANDAYIVNKTMFGDYLLGHDGYTQLLADCLYVHILKNRNVSRPLMGRSSINDIYSTLAPKANPVPLQQVK
;
A
#
# COMPACT_ATOMS: atom_id res chain seq x y z
N MET A 1 -3.31 -1.52 -23.77
CA MET A 1 -3.73 -0.53 -22.75
C MET A 1 -2.64 -0.44 -21.69
N LYS A 2 -2.31 0.75 -21.24
CA LYS A 2 -1.21 1.04 -20.31
C LYS A 2 -1.73 1.41 -18.92
N GLY A 3 -0.90 1.24 -17.91
CA GLY A 3 -1.22 1.55 -16.53
C GLY A 3 -0.25 2.53 -15.89
N MET A 4 -0.72 3.29 -14.91
CA MET A 4 0.13 4.07 -14.02
C MET A 4 -0.28 3.84 -12.58
N ILE A 5 0.72 3.68 -11.70
CA ILE A 5 0.52 3.61 -10.26
C ILE A 5 1.13 4.86 -9.63
N LEU A 6 0.32 5.63 -8.91
CA LEU A 6 0.74 6.83 -8.20
C LEU A 6 1.38 6.45 -6.86
N ALA A 7 2.69 6.63 -6.73
CA ALA A 7 3.47 6.23 -5.58
C ALA A 7 4.45 7.30 -5.05
N ALA A 8 4.41 8.54 -5.59
CA ALA A 8 5.32 9.61 -5.20
C ALA A 8 4.97 10.35 -3.91
N GLY A 9 3.84 10.02 -3.27
CA GLY A 9 3.37 10.69 -2.06
C GLY A 9 4.26 10.49 -0.84
N LYS A 10 4.47 11.53 -0.03
CA LYS A 10 5.32 11.51 1.18
C LYS A 10 4.76 10.68 2.34
N GLY A 11 3.50 10.28 2.31
CA GLY A 11 2.87 9.45 3.35
C GLY A 11 2.87 10.08 4.76
N THR A 12 2.68 11.39 4.88
CA THR A 12 2.83 12.11 6.16
C THR A 12 1.85 11.66 7.24
N ARG A 13 0.66 11.16 6.85
CA ARG A 13 -0.39 10.69 7.77
C ARG A 13 -0.13 9.31 8.36
N ILE A 14 0.82 8.54 7.79
CA ILE A 14 1.16 7.19 8.23
C ILE A 14 2.47 7.15 9.04
N LYS A 15 2.97 8.30 9.47
CA LYS A 15 4.11 8.35 10.40
C LYS A 15 3.79 7.63 11.71
N PRO A 16 4.76 6.89 12.31
CA PRO A 16 6.20 6.85 11.97
C PRO A 16 6.56 5.85 10.88
N ILE A 17 5.63 5.04 10.36
CA ILE A 17 5.87 4.00 9.35
C ILE A 17 6.57 4.58 8.12
N SER A 18 6.11 5.75 7.64
CA SER A 18 6.66 6.39 6.44
C SER A 18 8.06 6.99 6.60
N TYR A 19 8.67 6.94 7.78
CA TYR A 19 10.10 7.24 7.91
C TYR A 19 10.99 6.12 7.36
N ALA A 20 10.49 4.89 7.37
CA ALA A 20 11.25 3.70 7.01
C ALA A 20 10.87 3.13 5.65
N ILE A 21 9.59 3.22 5.25
CA ILE A 21 9.09 2.71 3.97
C ILE A 21 8.10 3.70 3.36
N PRO A 22 8.04 3.82 2.01
CA PRO A 22 7.04 4.66 1.37
C PRO A 22 5.64 4.04 1.55
N LYS A 23 4.60 4.88 1.58
CA LYS A 23 3.23 4.46 1.87
C LYS A 23 2.74 3.25 1.03
N PRO A 24 3.01 3.18 -0.29
CA PRO A 24 2.62 2.02 -1.10
C PRO A 24 3.29 0.69 -0.70
N MET A 25 4.37 0.76 0.09
CA MET A 25 5.10 -0.42 0.57
C MET A 25 4.67 -0.89 1.96
N VAL A 26 3.64 -0.27 2.54
CA VAL A 26 3.09 -0.72 3.83
C VAL A 26 2.58 -2.16 3.68
N PRO A 27 3.06 -3.09 4.51
CA PRO A 27 2.68 -4.49 4.37
C PRO A 27 1.30 -4.77 4.97
N ILE A 28 0.48 -5.46 4.21
CA ILE A 28 -0.74 -6.11 4.68
C ILE A 28 -0.51 -7.62 4.61
N LEU A 29 -0.53 -8.29 5.74
CA LEU A 29 -0.20 -9.72 5.86
C LEU A 29 1.12 -10.11 5.17
N GLY A 30 2.14 -9.25 5.30
CA GLY A 30 3.50 -9.51 4.80
C GLY A 30 3.76 -9.10 3.35
N LYS A 31 2.78 -8.54 2.63
CA LYS A 31 2.94 -8.05 1.25
C LYS A 31 2.67 -6.56 1.15
N PRO A 32 3.47 -5.79 0.38
CA PRO A 32 3.18 -4.39 0.11
C PRO A 32 1.78 -4.21 -0.48
N VAL A 33 1.05 -3.21 -0.02
CA VAL A 33 -0.30 -2.94 -0.55
C VAL A 33 -0.28 -2.70 -2.05
N MET A 34 0.76 -2.06 -2.60
CA MET A 34 0.92 -1.80 -4.04
C MET A 34 1.10 -3.09 -4.87
N GLU A 35 1.59 -4.20 -4.28
CA GLU A 35 1.69 -5.46 -5.01
C GLU A 35 0.35 -5.90 -5.57
N SER A 36 -0.73 -5.66 -4.82
CA SER A 36 -2.08 -6.00 -5.27
C SER A 36 -2.53 -5.19 -6.50
N MET A 37 -2.07 -3.93 -6.62
CA MET A 37 -2.37 -3.10 -7.80
C MET A 37 -1.68 -3.64 -9.05
N ILE A 38 -0.41 -4.04 -8.92
CA ILE A 38 0.35 -4.65 -10.01
C ILE A 38 -0.32 -5.97 -10.45
N GLN A 39 -0.71 -6.80 -9.49
CA GLN A 39 -1.42 -8.06 -9.76
C GLN A 39 -2.79 -7.82 -10.40
N LEU A 40 -3.51 -6.77 -9.98
CA LEU A 40 -4.78 -6.38 -10.59
C LEU A 40 -4.60 -5.97 -12.06
N PHE A 41 -3.60 -5.16 -12.36
CA PHE A 41 -3.28 -4.78 -13.73
C PHE A 41 -2.93 -6.00 -14.58
N ALA A 42 -2.03 -6.87 -14.10
CA ALA A 42 -1.66 -8.10 -14.79
C ALA A 42 -2.88 -9.00 -15.09
N LYS A 43 -3.77 -9.19 -14.10
CA LYS A 43 -5.01 -9.97 -14.22
C LYS A 43 -5.92 -9.45 -15.34
N HIS A 44 -5.92 -8.15 -15.59
CA HIS A 44 -6.75 -7.51 -16.62
C HIS A 44 -6.01 -7.24 -17.93
N GLY A 45 -4.79 -7.79 -18.11
CA GLY A 45 -4.00 -7.66 -19.34
C GLY A 45 -3.38 -6.28 -19.54
N ILE A 46 -3.20 -5.51 -18.47
CA ILE A 46 -2.45 -4.26 -18.46
C ILE A 46 -1.03 -4.61 -18.02
N ASP A 47 -0.17 -4.90 -18.97
CA ASP A 47 1.18 -5.42 -18.75
C ASP A 47 2.28 -4.36 -18.79
N LYS A 48 2.01 -3.17 -19.33
CA LYS A 48 2.93 -2.04 -19.35
C LYS A 48 2.51 -1.01 -18.33
N ILE A 49 3.30 -0.87 -17.28
CA ILE A 49 2.95 -0.06 -16.12
C ILE A 49 4.10 0.90 -15.81
N VAL A 50 3.77 2.18 -15.62
CA VAL A 50 4.71 3.16 -15.08
C VAL A 50 4.35 3.49 -13.63
N ILE A 51 5.36 3.59 -12.77
CA ILE A 51 5.21 3.96 -11.36
C ILE A 51 5.95 5.26 -11.14
N ASN A 52 5.27 6.32 -10.71
CA ASN A 52 5.98 7.52 -10.27
C ASN A 52 6.46 7.32 -8.83
N THR A 53 7.71 7.66 -8.59
CA THR A 53 8.37 7.50 -7.29
C THR A 53 8.99 8.82 -6.85
N SER A 54 9.14 9.02 -5.54
CA SER A 54 9.82 10.21 -4.99
C SER A 54 10.49 9.86 -3.66
N HIS A 55 9.73 9.85 -2.56
CA HIS A 55 10.22 9.51 -1.23
C HIS A 55 10.58 8.03 -1.12
N LEU A 56 11.82 7.70 -0.75
CA LEU A 56 12.33 6.32 -0.60
C LEU A 56 12.09 5.45 -1.86
N ALA A 57 12.31 6.03 -3.03
CA ALA A 57 12.05 5.40 -4.33
C ALA A 57 12.74 4.03 -4.47
N GLU A 58 13.97 3.93 -3.97
CA GLU A 58 14.79 2.73 -4.03
C GLU A 58 14.14 1.51 -3.35
N ILE A 59 13.27 1.70 -2.37
CA ILE A 59 12.56 0.60 -1.71
C ILE A 59 11.51 0.00 -2.64
N ILE A 60 10.80 0.84 -3.41
CA ILE A 60 9.84 0.39 -4.40
C ILE A 60 10.56 -0.32 -5.53
N GLU A 61 11.58 0.31 -6.11
CA GLU A 61 12.33 -0.19 -7.24
C GLU A 61 13.04 -1.51 -6.93
N ASN A 62 13.65 -1.63 -5.75
CA ASN A 62 14.31 -2.86 -5.31
C ASN A 62 13.34 -4.02 -5.06
N TYR A 63 12.11 -3.74 -4.63
CA TYR A 63 11.12 -4.80 -4.38
C TYR A 63 10.51 -5.33 -5.67
N PHE A 64 10.06 -4.45 -6.55
CA PHE A 64 9.31 -4.85 -7.75
C PHE A 64 10.20 -5.10 -8.96
N GLY A 65 11.44 -4.56 -8.99
CA GLY A 65 12.36 -4.70 -10.11
C GLY A 65 11.73 -4.26 -11.43
N ASP A 66 11.94 -5.03 -12.47
CA ASP A 66 11.36 -4.80 -13.81
C ASP A 66 9.93 -5.35 -13.97
N GLY A 67 9.36 -5.95 -12.91
CA GLY A 67 8.01 -6.52 -12.92
C GLY A 67 7.89 -7.93 -13.48
N HIS A 68 9.00 -8.55 -13.93
CA HIS A 68 8.99 -9.88 -14.53
C HIS A 68 8.27 -10.94 -13.67
N HIS A 69 8.50 -10.93 -12.36
CA HIS A 69 7.86 -11.86 -11.42
C HIS A 69 6.34 -11.72 -11.32
N PHE A 70 5.80 -10.58 -11.77
CA PHE A 70 4.36 -10.29 -11.78
C PHE A 70 3.76 -10.40 -13.18
N ASN A 71 4.52 -10.87 -14.18
CA ASN A 71 4.14 -10.93 -15.59
C ASN A 71 3.76 -9.56 -16.18
N VAL A 72 4.44 -8.51 -15.77
CA VAL A 72 4.30 -7.14 -16.27
C VAL A 72 5.67 -6.53 -16.58
N GLN A 73 5.67 -5.40 -17.29
CA GLN A 73 6.84 -4.56 -17.52
C GLN A 73 6.68 -3.28 -16.71
N LEU A 74 7.52 -3.10 -15.70
CA LEU A 74 7.53 -1.90 -14.87
C LEU A 74 8.57 -0.91 -15.35
N SER A 75 8.16 0.35 -15.40
CA SER A 75 9.04 1.50 -15.59
C SER A 75 8.84 2.48 -14.44
N TYR A 76 9.91 3.19 -14.05
CA TYR A 76 9.85 4.11 -12.92
C TYR A 76 10.12 5.54 -13.37
N SER A 77 9.33 6.48 -12.87
CA SER A 77 9.51 7.91 -13.06
C SER A 77 9.85 8.57 -11.73
N TYR A 78 11.13 8.81 -11.48
CA TYR A 78 11.58 9.44 -10.25
C TYR A 78 11.32 10.93 -10.25
N GLU A 79 10.51 11.43 -9.32
CA GLU A 79 10.17 12.83 -9.13
C GLU A 79 11.19 13.49 -8.21
N ALA A 80 12.15 14.18 -8.80
CA ALA A 80 13.22 14.87 -8.09
C ALA A 80 13.64 16.13 -8.86
N THR A 81 14.23 17.08 -8.15
CA THR A 81 14.95 18.23 -8.69
C THR A 81 16.43 18.12 -8.37
N GLU A 82 17.28 18.63 -9.25
CA GLU A 82 18.72 18.69 -8.99
C GLU A 82 19.05 19.94 -8.17
N VAL A 83 19.67 19.73 -7.01
CA VAL A 83 20.18 20.81 -6.14
C VAL A 83 21.65 20.52 -5.83
N ASN A 84 22.53 21.41 -6.27
CA ASN A 84 23.98 21.28 -6.06
C ASN A 84 24.57 19.92 -6.49
N GLY A 85 24.17 19.41 -7.66
CA GLY A 85 24.64 18.14 -8.21
C GLY A 85 24.04 16.89 -7.52
N LYS A 86 23.03 17.06 -6.69
CA LYS A 86 22.30 15.96 -6.03
C LYS A 86 20.82 16.01 -6.36
N PHE A 87 20.25 14.86 -6.63
CA PHE A 87 18.79 14.74 -6.79
C PHE A 87 18.11 14.79 -5.43
N VAL A 88 17.21 15.74 -5.26
CA VAL A 88 16.37 15.91 -4.08
C VAL A 88 14.93 15.58 -4.46
N SER A 89 14.32 14.65 -3.76
CA SER A 89 12.93 14.23 -3.95
C SER A 89 11.97 15.44 -3.92
N GLN A 90 11.23 15.63 -5.01
CA GLN A 90 10.23 16.68 -5.13
C GLN A 90 9.02 16.13 -5.89
N ALA A 91 7.90 15.94 -5.17
CA ALA A 91 6.67 15.52 -5.79
C ALA A 91 6.12 16.62 -6.71
N LEU A 92 5.63 16.21 -7.88
CA LEU A 92 5.06 17.11 -8.91
C LEU A 92 3.53 17.17 -8.85
N GLY A 93 2.90 16.55 -7.84
CA GLY A 93 1.47 16.29 -7.84
C GLY A 93 1.13 15.10 -8.75
N SER A 94 -0.06 14.55 -8.57
CA SER A 94 -0.45 13.32 -9.29
C SER A 94 -0.55 13.52 -10.80
N ALA A 95 -1.13 14.62 -11.28
CA ALA A 95 -1.23 14.94 -12.70
C ALA A 95 0.09 15.47 -13.27
N GLY A 96 0.86 16.23 -12.50
CA GLY A 96 2.21 16.67 -12.90
C GLY A 96 3.17 15.51 -13.11
N GLY A 97 3.09 14.47 -12.25
CA GLY A 97 3.82 13.22 -12.44
C GLY A 97 3.43 12.48 -13.72
N MET A 98 2.12 12.41 -14.05
CA MET A 98 1.64 11.88 -15.34
C MET A 98 2.22 12.69 -16.52
N ARG A 99 2.18 14.02 -16.43
CA ARG A 99 2.69 14.93 -17.47
C ARG A 99 4.18 14.72 -17.71
N LYS A 100 4.99 14.60 -16.65
CA LYS A 100 6.43 14.30 -16.75
C LYS A 100 6.68 13.00 -17.52
N VAL A 101 5.96 11.94 -17.22
CA VAL A 101 6.08 10.66 -17.95
C VAL A 101 5.75 10.83 -19.42
N GLN A 102 4.68 11.55 -19.74
CA GLN A 102 4.27 11.79 -21.13
C GLN A 102 5.27 12.61 -21.90
N ASP A 103 5.76 13.70 -21.33
CA ASP A 103 6.74 14.59 -22.01
C ASP A 103 8.08 13.90 -22.24
N PHE A 104 8.50 13.02 -21.32
CA PHE A 104 9.77 12.31 -21.43
C PHE A 104 9.74 11.15 -22.43
N SER A 105 8.64 10.36 -22.46
CA SER A 105 8.63 9.09 -23.16
C SER A 105 7.49 8.90 -24.16
N GLY A 106 6.47 9.77 -24.16
CA GLY A 106 5.27 9.54 -24.93
C GLY A 106 4.52 8.26 -24.51
N PHE A 107 4.70 7.84 -23.25
CA PHE A 107 4.19 6.55 -22.77
C PHE A 107 2.68 6.39 -22.96
N PHE A 108 1.91 7.45 -22.75
CA PHE A 108 0.45 7.40 -22.83
C PHE A 108 -0.05 7.73 -24.24
N ASP A 109 0.00 6.76 -25.14
CA ASP A 109 -0.38 6.89 -26.55
C ASP A 109 -1.76 6.25 -26.89
N GLU A 110 -2.42 5.68 -25.89
CA GLU A 110 -3.75 5.07 -25.95
C GLU A 110 -4.49 5.27 -24.64
N THR A 111 -5.77 4.88 -24.53
CA THR A 111 -6.52 4.84 -23.26
C THR A 111 -5.69 4.19 -22.17
N PHE A 112 -5.57 4.80 -21.02
CA PHE A 112 -4.77 4.31 -19.90
C PHE A 112 -5.50 4.40 -18.57
N VAL A 113 -5.09 3.53 -17.62
CA VAL A 113 -5.65 3.46 -16.27
C VAL A 113 -4.64 4.00 -15.27
N VAL A 114 -5.06 4.87 -14.39
CA VAL A 114 -4.26 5.41 -13.28
C VAL A 114 -4.87 4.98 -11.96
N VAL A 115 -4.05 4.46 -11.04
CA VAL A 115 -4.50 4.07 -9.70
C VAL A 115 -3.57 4.63 -8.62
N CYS A 116 -4.13 4.97 -7.46
CA CYS A 116 -3.32 5.26 -6.28
C CYS A 116 -2.73 3.95 -5.72
N GLY A 117 -1.41 3.95 -5.44
CA GLY A 117 -0.67 2.75 -5.02
C GLY A 117 -0.84 2.34 -3.55
N ASP A 118 -1.75 2.97 -2.82
CA ASP A 118 -1.89 2.86 -1.36
C ASP A 118 -3.21 2.22 -0.90
N ALA A 119 -3.94 1.59 -1.81
CA ALA A 119 -5.17 0.86 -1.52
C ALA A 119 -5.12 -0.59 -2.06
N TRP A 120 -5.88 -1.48 -1.47
CA TRP A 120 -6.19 -2.78 -2.05
C TRP A 120 -7.59 -2.74 -2.66
N ILE A 121 -7.72 -3.21 -3.91
CA ILE A 121 -8.99 -3.21 -4.64
C ILE A 121 -9.17 -4.52 -5.44
N ASP A 122 -10.42 -4.93 -5.66
CA ASP A 122 -10.78 -6.07 -6.49
C ASP A 122 -11.64 -5.69 -7.72
N LEU A 123 -11.55 -4.42 -8.13
CA LEU A 123 -12.31 -3.86 -9.25
C LEU A 123 -12.10 -4.63 -10.56
N ASP A 124 -13.17 -4.87 -11.29
CA ASP A 124 -13.11 -5.33 -12.68
C ASP A 124 -12.73 -4.16 -13.61
N LEU A 125 -11.42 -3.99 -13.83
CA LEU A 125 -10.89 -2.91 -14.67
C LEU A 125 -11.37 -3.00 -16.12
N LYS A 126 -11.65 -4.20 -16.62
CA LYS A 126 -12.15 -4.38 -18.00
C LYS A 126 -13.52 -3.74 -18.15
N LYS A 127 -14.45 -4.02 -17.21
CA LYS A 127 -15.76 -3.38 -17.20
C LYS A 127 -15.68 -1.87 -17.03
N ALA A 128 -14.78 -1.39 -16.19
CA ALA A 128 -14.58 0.05 -16.00
C ALA A 128 -14.13 0.73 -17.31
N VAL A 129 -13.20 0.12 -18.03
CA VAL A 129 -12.73 0.63 -19.34
C VAL A 129 -13.80 0.52 -20.42
N GLU A 130 -14.57 -0.57 -20.47
CA GLU A 130 -15.71 -0.71 -21.39
C GLU A 130 -16.74 0.40 -21.16
N HIS A 131 -17.03 0.71 -19.91
CA HIS A 131 -17.92 1.81 -19.54
C HIS A 131 -17.37 3.17 -19.98
N HIS A 132 -16.10 3.46 -19.71
CA HIS A 132 -15.42 4.67 -20.18
C HIS A 132 -15.57 4.87 -21.69
N LYS A 133 -15.25 3.82 -22.46
CA LYS A 133 -15.34 3.84 -23.92
C LYS A 133 -16.78 4.04 -24.44
N SER A 134 -17.78 3.52 -23.74
CA SER A 134 -19.19 3.66 -24.13
C SER A 134 -19.69 5.10 -24.05
N HIS A 135 -19.12 5.92 -23.14
CA HIS A 135 -19.45 7.34 -23.01
C HIS A 135 -18.61 8.23 -23.93
N GLY A 136 -17.51 7.73 -24.50
CA GLY A 136 -16.59 8.53 -25.32
C GLY A 136 -15.97 9.69 -24.53
N GLY A 137 -15.74 9.49 -23.22
CA GLY A 137 -15.22 10.50 -22.33
C GLY A 137 -13.72 10.77 -22.50
N LEU A 138 -13.28 11.97 -22.14
CA LEU A 138 -11.88 12.32 -21.99
C LEU A 138 -11.31 11.70 -20.71
N ALA A 139 -12.12 11.68 -19.67
CA ALA A 139 -11.76 11.17 -18.35
C ALA A 139 -12.95 10.46 -17.70
N THR A 140 -12.66 9.38 -16.97
CA THR A 140 -13.63 8.71 -16.10
C THR A 140 -13.03 8.46 -14.72
N ILE A 141 -13.74 8.86 -13.68
CA ILE A 141 -13.41 8.56 -12.29
C ILE A 141 -14.28 7.42 -11.79
N ILE A 142 -13.66 6.41 -11.19
CA ILE A 142 -14.41 5.36 -10.50
C ILE A 142 -14.75 5.86 -9.10
N THR A 143 -16.03 5.81 -8.78
CA THR A 143 -16.56 6.25 -7.49
C THR A 143 -17.16 5.10 -6.70
N ARG A 144 -17.30 5.34 -5.42
CA ARG A 144 -18.01 4.47 -4.48
C ARG A 144 -18.84 5.34 -3.54
N GLU A 145 -19.96 4.82 -3.07
CA GLU A 145 -20.74 5.47 -2.03
C GLU A 145 -20.24 5.09 -0.64
N VAL A 146 -20.19 6.09 0.25
CA VAL A 146 -19.84 5.92 1.66
C VAL A 146 -20.88 6.57 2.56
N PRO A 147 -20.96 6.20 3.85
CA PRO A 147 -21.78 6.93 4.81
C PRO A 147 -21.39 8.41 4.89
N SER A 148 -22.35 9.30 5.08
CA SER A 148 -22.10 10.76 5.14
C SER A 148 -21.04 11.17 6.15
N SER A 149 -20.92 10.45 7.27
CA SER A 149 -19.88 10.68 8.28
C SER A 149 -18.44 10.42 7.78
N GLU A 150 -18.27 9.81 6.61
CA GLU A 150 -16.95 9.47 6.05
C GLU A 150 -16.54 10.37 4.89
N VAL A 151 -17.45 11.15 4.30
CA VAL A 151 -17.19 11.93 3.07
C VAL A 151 -16.02 12.91 3.23
N SER A 152 -15.85 13.48 4.43
CA SER A 152 -14.77 14.44 4.73
C SER A 152 -13.35 13.87 4.62
N LYS A 153 -13.21 12.54 4.49
CA LYS A 153 -11.92 11.89 4.30
C LYS A 153 -11.44 11.93 2.85
N TYR A 154 -12.36 12.14 1.89
CA TYR A 154 -12.15 11.89 0.46
C TYR A 154 -12.62 13.08 -0.39
N GLY A 155 -12.21 13.10 -1.65
CA GLY A 155 -12.82 13.94 -2.67
C GLY A 155 -14.25 13.47 -2.94
N VAL A 156 -15.21 14.39 -3.01
CA VAL A 156 -16.62 14.11 -3.27
C VAL A 156 -16.97 14.48 -4.71
N VAL A 157 -17.66 13.58 -5.40
CA VAL A 157 -18.02 13.70 -6.81
C VAL A 157 -19.52 13.89 -6.95
N VAL A 158 -19.94 14.91 -7.71
CA VAL A 158 -21.35 15.17 -8.03
C VAL A 158 -21.55 14.96 -9.52
N THR A 159 -22.54 14.17 -9.88
CA THR A 159 -22.87 13.87 -11.29
C THR A 159 -24.28 14.31 -11.64
N ASP A 160 -24.51 14.61 -12.90
CA ASP A 160 -25.83 14.71 -13.47
C ASP A 160 -26.45 13.32 -13.74
N LYS A 161 -27.64 13.30 -14.36
CA LYS A 161 -28.36 12.07 -14.72
C LYS A 161 -27.70 11.25 -15.83
N TYR A 162 -26.70 11.79 -16.49
CA TYR A 162 -25.91 11.14 -17.56
C TYR A 162 -24.53 10.73 -17.08
N GLU A 163 -24.30 10.71 -15.75
CA GLU A 163 -23.03 10.40 -15.12
C GLU A 163 -21.91 11.41 -15.42
N GLN A 164 -22.21 12.55 -16.07
CA GLN A 164 -21.24 13.62 -16.27
C GLN A 164 -20.96 14.32 -14.93
N VAL A 165 -19.66 14.53 -14.61
CA VAL A 165 -19.24 15.21 -13.39
C VAL A 165 -19.55 16.69 -13.54
N VAL A 166 -20.37 17.22 -12.63
CA VAL A 166 -20.78 18.62 -12.58
C VAL A 166 -20.13 19.39 -11.44
N SER A 167 -19.62 18.69 -10.43
CA SER A 167 -18.86 19.29 -9.34
C SER A 167 -17.90 18.27 -8.71
N PHE A 168 -16.74 18.77 -8.23
CA PHE A 168 -15.79 18.03 -7.44
C PHE A 168 -15.41 18.84 -6.20
N GLN A 169 -15.47 18.24 -5.02
CA GLN A 169 -15.13 18.87 -3.74
C GLN A 169 -14.02 18.08 -3.07
N GLU A 170 -12.86 18.68 -2.85
CA GLU A 170 -11.74 18.01 -2.16
C GLU A 170 -11.94 18.08 -0.64
N LYS A 171 -12.23 16.93 -0.02
CA LYS A 171 -12.43 16.74 1.44
C LYS A 171 -13.33 17.80 2.09
N PRO A 172 -14.58 17.94 1.63
CA PRO A 172 -15.51 18.91 2.19
C PRO A 172 -15.86 18.56 3.65
N LEU A 173 -16.36 19.51 4.40
CA LEU A 173 -17.03 19.21 5.66
C LEU A 173 -18.26 18.34 5.39
N GLU A 174 -18.63 17.46 6.33
CA GLU A 174 -19.83 16.61 6.19
C GLU A 174 -21.09 17.41 5.86
N SER A 175 -21.25 18.57 6.49
CA SER A 175 -22.37 19.49 6.28
C SER A 175 -22.39 20.21 4.92
N GLU A 176 -21.25 20.20 4.21
CA GLU A 176 -21.05 20.89 2.93
C GLU A 176 -20.95 19.92 1.74
N ALA A 177 -20.90 18.63 2.02
CA ALA A 177 -20.79 17.60 1.00
C ALA A 177 -22.07 17.53 0.16
N LEU A 178 -21.92 17.69 -1.15
CA LEU A 178 -23.04 17.70 -2.11
C LEU A 178 -23.44 16.28 -2.57
N SER A 179 -22.65 15.26 -2.21
CA SER A 179 -22.86 13.86 -2.58
C SER A 179 -22.19 12.95 -1.56
N ASN A 180 -22.54 11.68 -1.56
CA ASN A 180 -21.82 10.61 -0.84
C ASN A 180 -20.96 9.74 -1.76
N LYS A 181 -20.88 10.06 -3.06
CA LYS A 181 -19.99 9.42 -4.01
C LYS A 181 -18.57 9.98 -3.85
N ILE A 182 -17.64 9.12 -3.51
CA ILE A 182 -16.26 9.52 -3.25
C ILE A 182 -15.31 9.12 -4.37
N ASN A 183 -14.24 9.87 -4.50
CA ASN A 183 -13.08 9.55 -5.32
C ASN A 183 -12.30 8.37 -4.71
N THR A 184 -12.18 7.28 -5.44
CA THR A 184 -11.47 6.07 -5.00
C THR A 184 -9.99 6.02 -5.43
N GLY A 185 -9.51 7.05 -6.14
CA GLY A 185 -8.15 7.07 -6.67
C GLY A 185 -7.94 6.17 -7.88
N ILE A 186 -9.00 5.87 -8.62
CA ILE A 186 -8.97 5.04 -9.83
C ILE A 186 -9.54 5.85 -10.98
N TYR A 187 -8.74 6.03 -12.02
CA TYR A 187 -9.07 6.88 -13.15
C TYR A 187 -8.78 6.20 -14.48
N ILE A 188 -9.58 6.53 -15.49
CA ILE A 188 -9.35 6.14 -16.89
C ILE A 188 -9.28 7.42 -17.70
N PHE A 189 -8.21 7.56 -18.47
CA PHE A 189 -7.95 8.76 -19.26
C PHE A 189 -7.67 8.43 -20.71
N GLU A 190 -8.07 9.35 -21.59
CA GLU A 190 -7.59 9.41 -22.95
C GLU A 190 -6.33 10.31 -23.06
N PRO A 191 -5.42 10.09 -24.02
CA PRO A 191 -4.19 10.88 -24.16
C PRO A 191 -4.42 12.38 -24.27
N ALA A 192 -5.54 12.83 -24.80
CA ALA A 192 -5.90 14.24 -24.89
C ALA A 192 -6.06 14.94 -23.52
N ILE A 193 -6.05 14.18 -22.41
CA ILE A 193 -6.05 14.74 -21.05
C ILE A 193 -4.84 15.66 -20.82
N PHE A 194 -3.72 15.39 -21.49
CA PHE A 194 -2.50 16.19 -21.34
C PHE A 194 -2.63 17.61 -21.88
N ASP A 195 -3.63 17.94 -22.68
CA ASP A 195 -3.93 19.31 -23.10
C ASP A 195 -4.41 20.19 -21.93
N PHE A 196 -4.87 19.57 -20.83
CA PHE A 196 -5.33 20.24 -19.62
C PHE A 196 -4.27 20.29 -18.51
N ILE A 197 -3.16 19.59 -18.66
CA ILE A 197 -2.13 19.51 -17.61
C ILE A 197 -0.92 20.38 -18.02
N PRO A 198 -0.59 21.45 -17.29
CA PRO A 198 0.55 22.30 -17.60
C PRO A 198 1.87 21.54 -17.44
N LYS A 199 2.92 22.01 -18.13
CA LYS A 199 4.28 21.47 -18.05
C LYS A 199 5.03 22.07 -16.86
N ASP A 200 5.90 21.27 -16.26
CA ASP A 200 6.88 21.71 -15.26
C ASP A 200 6.27 22.44 -14.03
N VAL A 201 5.02 22.09 -13.70
CA VAL A 201 4.27 22.67 -12.58
C VAL A 201 3.76 21.53 -11.69
N GLU A 202 3.76 21.75 -10.36
CA GLU A 202 3.04 20.87 -9.43
C GLU A 202 1.54 20.97 -9.73
N PHE A 203 0.93 19.85 -10.06
CA PHE A 203 -0.47 19.77 -10.46
C PHE A 203 -1.09 18.45 -10.02
N ASP A 204 -2.17 18.55 -9.26
CA ASP A 204 -2.83 17.36 -8.69
C ASP A 204 -4.12 17.01 -9.46
N ILE A 205 -4.42 15.72 -9.54
CA ILE A 205 -5.63 15.24 -10.23
C ILE A 205 -6.90 15.74 -9.54
N GLY A 206 -6.95 15.67 -8.21
CA GLY A 206 -8.14 16.02 -7.43
C GLY A 206 -8.32 17.52 -7.27
N SER A 207 -7.30 18.23 -6.79
CA SER A 207 -7.41 19.64 -6.46
C SER A 207 -7.31 20.58 -7.66
N ASP A 208 -6.67 20.16 -8.74
CA ASP A 208 -6.40 21.03 -9.88
C ASP A 208 -7.08 20.55 -11.17
N LEU A 209 -6.80 19.30 -11.60
CA LEU A 209 -7.28 18.80 -12.88
C LEU A 209 -8.81 18.65 -12.91
N PHE A 210 -9.41 18.01 -11.92
CA PHE A 210 -10.85 17.77 -11.93
C PHE A 210 -11.69 19.05 -11.88
N PRO A 211 -11.40 20.05 -11.03
CA PRO A 211 -12.05 21.33 -11.10
C PRO A 211 -11.93 22.02 -12.46
N LEU A 212 -10.73 21.95 -13.08
CA LEU A 212 -10.50 22.51 -14.42
C LEU A 212 -11.33 21.80 -15.50
N LEU A 213 -11.47 20.46 -15.45
CA LEU A 213 -12.30 19.71 -16.38
C LEU A 213 -13.78 20.09 -16.25
N VAL A 214 -14.26 20.29 -15.04
CA VAL A 214 -15.64 20.76 -14.76
C VAL A 214 -15.83 22.17 -15.29
N GLU A 215 -14.92 23.10 -15.00
CA GLU A 215 -14.97 24.50 -15.50
C GLU A 215 -15.01 24.56 -17.04
N ARG A 216 -14.17 23.76 -17.68
CA ARG A 216 -14.08 23.68 -19.15
C ARG A 216 -15.20 22.86 -19.78
N LYS A 217 -16.10 22.28 -18.99
CA LYS A 217 -17.19 21.39 -19.44
C LYS A 217 -16.65 20.25 -20.33
N ALA A 218 -15.50 19.71 -19.95
CA ALA A 218 -14.91 18.56 -20.64
C ALA A 218 -15.81 17.33 -20.50
N HIS A 219 -15.63 16.36 -21.40
CA HIS A 219 -16.34 15.07 -21.32
C HIS A 219 -15.72 14.23 -20.19
N PHE A 220 -16.09 14.57 -18.97
CA PHE A 220 -15.61 13.96 -17.73
C PHE A 220 -16.77 13.26 -17.01
N TYR A 221 -16.64 11.97 -16.79
CA TYR A 221 -17.69 11.11 -16.24
C TYR A 221 -17.27 10.47 -14.93
N ALA A 222 -18.24 10.06 -14.13
CA ALA A 222 -18.00 9.29 -12.92
C ALA A 222 -18.90 8.05 -12.91
N VAL A 223 -18.28 6.90 -12.71
CA VAL A 223 -18.95 5.60 -12.70
C VAL A 223 -18.93 5.05 -11.28
N ASN A 224 -20.12 4.83 -10.71
CA ASN A 224 -20.24 4.16 -9.43
C ASN A 224 -20.21 2.63 -9.64
N MET A 225 -19.18 1.98 -9.09
CA MET A 225 -19.01 0.53 -9.20
C MET A 225 -18.97 -0.11 -7.80
N ASP A 226 -19.48 -1.33 -7.71
CA ASP A 226 -19.39 -2.13 -6.49
C ASP A 226 -18.13 -2.99 -6.55
N PHE A 227 -17.21 -2.75 -5.61
CA PHE A 227 -15.95 -3.49 -5.43
C PHE A 227 -15.45 -3.32 -4.02
N GLN A 228 -14.59 -4.22 -3.58
CA GLN A 228 -13.92 -4.07 -2.31
C GLN A 228 -12.77 -3.08 -2.44
N TRP A 229 -12.72 -2.12 -1.51
CA TRP A 229 -11.72 -1.06 -1.50
C TRP A 229 -11.25 -0.83 -0.07
N LEU A 230 -9.96 -1.04 0.16
CA LEU A 230 -9.30 -0.91 1.45
C LEU A 230 -8.21 0.14 1.35
N ASP A 231 -8.52 1.35 1.79
CA ASP A 231 -7.55 2.46 1.84
C ASP A 231 -6.68 2.34 3.09
N VAL A 232 -5.36 2.47 2.92
CA VAL A 232 -4.37 2.45 4.01
C VAL A 232 -3.82 3.87 4.20
N GLY A 233 -4.68 4.76 4.69
CA GLY A 233 -4.35 6.19 4.84
C GLY A 233 -3.58 6.54 6.11
N LYS A 234 -3.77 5.78 7.20
CA LYS A 234 -3.23 6.03 8.55
C LYS A 234 -2.71 4.73 9.17
N VAL A 235 -1.94 4.85 10.23
CA VAL A 235 -1.43 3.69 11.01
C VAL A 235 -2.55 2.77 11.47
N LYS A 236 -3.66 3.34 11.95
CA LYS A 236 -4.82 2.58 12.40
C LYS A 236 -5.43 1.72 11.29
N ASP A 237 -5.44 2.22 10.05
CA ASP A 237 -6.02 1.52 8.91
C ASP A 237 -5.26 0.22 8.60
N VAL A 238 -3.94 0.16 8.85
CA VAL A 238 -3.12 -1.06 8.69
C VAL A 238 -3.68 -2.19 9.54
N TRP A 239 -4.03 -1.89 10.80
CA TRP A 239 -4.63 -2.86 11.70
C TRP A 239 -6.07 -3.18 11.31
N GLU A 240 -6.89 -2.17 11.01
CA GLU A 240 -8.30 -2.37 10.64
C GLU A 240 -8.42 -3.24 9.40
N VAL A 241 -7.65 -2.97 8.34
CA VAL A 241 -7.60 -3.78 7.12
C VAL A 241 -7.14 -5.21 7.44
N THR A 242 -6.07 -5.37 8.22
CA THR A 242 -5.58 -6.70 8.64
C THR A 242 -6.65 -7.47 9.41
N SER A 243 -7.29 -6.82 10.37
CA SER A 243 -8.38 -7.41 11.18
C SER A 243 -9.59 -7.80 10.32
N ASP A 244 -9.99 -6.97 9.38
CA ASP A 244 -11.12 -7.24 8.48
C ASP A 244 -10.85 -8.43 7.55
N ILE A 245 -9.62 -8.55 7.05
CA ILE A 245 -9.20 -9.73 6.28
C ILE A 245 -9.28 -10.99 7.14
N LEU A 246 -8.70 -10.96 8.34
CA LEU A 246 -8.70 -12.12 9.25
C LEU A 246 -10.10 -12.56 9.66
N ASN A 247 -11.01 -11.61 9.87
CA ASN A 247 -12.40 -11.87 10.20
C ASN A 247 -13.28 -12.26 8.99
N GLY A 248 -12.69 -12.41 7.80
CA GLY A 248 -13.40 -12.84 6.58
C GLY A 248 -14.33 -11.78 5.98
N LYS A 249 -14.21 -10.52 6.36
CA LYS A 249 -14.99 -9.42 5.79
C LYS A 249 -14.49 -9.05 4.38
N VAL A 250 -13.22 -9.35 4.08
CA VAL A 250 -12.60 -9.12 2.78
C VAL A 250 -12.56 -10.43 2.01
N LYS A 251 -13.27 -10.49 0.89
CA LYS A 251 -13.33 -11.70 0.05
C LYS A 251 -12.11 -11.77 -0.86
N GLY A 252 -11.57 -12.99 -1.03
CA GLY A 252 -10.52 -13.24 -2.03
C GLY A 252 -9.11 -12.75 -1.65
N TYR A 253 -8.91 -12.14 -0.48
CA TYR A 253 -7.57 -11.81 -0.01
C TYR A 253 -6.84 -13.09 0.42
N PRO A 254 -5.63 -13.39 -0.13
CA PRO A 254 -4.91 -14.61 0.21
C PRO A 254 -4.32 -14.51 1.63
N ILE A 255 -4.75 -15.39 2.53
CA ILE A 255 -4.15 -15.49 3.87
C ILE A 255 -2.91 -16.39 3.79
N PRO A 256 -1.73 -15.90 4.24
CA PRO A 256 -0.49 -16.66 4.17
C PRO A 256 -0.46 -17.82 5.19
N GLY A 257 0.32 -18.87 4.85
CA GLY A 257 0.51 -20.02 5.71
C GLY A 257 -0.44 -21.18 5.44
N THR A 258 -0.27 -22.27 6.20
CA THR A 258 -1.14 -23.46 6.18
C THR A 258 -2.13 -23.37 7.31
N GLN A 259 -3.41 -23.60 7.04
CA GLN A 259 -4.43 -23.62 8.08
C GLN A 259 -4.35 -24.92 8.88
N LEU A 260 -3.85 -24.85 10.13
CA LEU A 260 -3.73 -26.00 11.02
C LEU A 260 -5.02 -26.30 11.79
N ALA A 261 -5.81 -25.29 12.07
CA ALA A 261 -7.13 -25.39 12.68
C ALA A 261 -8.05 -24.29 12.12
N PRO A 262 -9.37 -24.36 12.25
CA PRO A 262 -10.27 -23.32 11.79
C PRO A 262 -9.86 -21.93 12.31
N GLY A 263 -9.50 -21.02 11.39
CA GLY A 263 -9.06 -19.67 11.71
C GLY A 263 -7.64 -19.57 12.31
N VAL A 264 -6.81 -20.61 12.24
CA VAL A 264 -5.41 -20.60 12.69
C VAL A 264 -4.50 -20.97 11.53
N TRP A 265 -3.71 -20.01 11.05
CA TRP A 265 -2.75 -20.20 9.97
C TRP A 265 -1.32 -20.14 10.50
N VAL A 266 -0.47 -21.05 10.03
CA VAL A 266 0.91 -21.16 10.48
C VAL A 266 1.83 -21.24 9.27
N GLY A 267 2.90 -20.45 9.29
CA GLY A 267 3.94 -20.42 8.27
C GLY A 267 4.90 -21.61 8.38
N ILE A 268 5.73 -21.79 7.35
CA ILE A 268 6.73 -22.86 7.31
C ILE A 268 7.80 -22.67 8.40
N ASN A 269 8.41 -23.78 8.85
CA ASN A 269 9.45 -23.81 9.89
C ASN A 269 9.03 -23.16 11.23
N THR A 270 7.76 -23.10 11.53
CA THR A 270 7.26 -22.59 12.81
C THR A 270 7.13 -23.75 13.79
N GLN A 271 7.66 -23.53 15.00
CA GLN A 271 7.64 -24.47 16.10
C GLN A 271 6.54 -24.06 17.09
N ILE A 272 5.47 -24.82 17.12
CA ILE A 272 4.34 -24.61 18.02
C ILE A 272 3.59 -25.92 18.26
N ASP A 273 3.21 -26.18 19.51
CA ASP A 273 2.20 -27.16 19.87
C ASP A 273 0.90 -26.43 20.20
N ILE A 274 -0.02 -26.38 19.24
CA ILE A 274 -1.29 -25.66 19.41
C ILE A 274 -2.15 -26.24 20.53
N SER A 275 -1.94 -27.52 20.90
CA SER A 275 -2.70 -28.18 22.01
C SER A 275 -2.26 -27.73 23.40
N LYS A 276 -1.03 -27.18 23.49
CA LYS A 276 -0.45 -26.66 24.73
C LYS A 276 -0.48 -25.14 24.83
N CYS A 277 -0.95 -24.48 23.80
CA CYS A 277 -1.13 -23.02 23.76
C CYS A 277 -2.63 -22.67 23.83
N LYS A 278 -2.95 -21.52 24.42
CA LYS A 278 -4.33 -21.01 24.39
C LYS A 278 -4.49 -20.13 23.16
N ILE A 279 -5.02 -20.70 22.06
CA ILE A 279 -5.23 -19.97 20.81
C ILE A 279 -6.71 -19.75 20.56
N THR A 280 -7.13 -18.50 20.40
CA THR A 280 -8.49 -18.12 20.03
C THR A 280 -8.45 -17.47 18.63
N PRO A 281 -9.07 -18.09 17.61
CA PRO A 281 -9.06 -17.54 16.23
C PRO A 281 -9.73 -16.17 16.11
N PRO A 282 -9.44 -15.42 15.00
CA PRO A 282 -8.52 -15.74 13.91
C PRO A 282 -7.06 -15.34 14.22
N VAL A 283 -6.10 -16.23 13.93
CA VAL A 283 -4.67 -16.03 14.26
C VAL A 283 -3.79 -16.44 13.09
N ILE A 284 -2.80 -15.61 12.76
CA ILE A 284 -1.68 -15.97 11.89
C ILE A 284 -0.40 -16.01 12.73
N ILE A 285 0.35 -17.09 12.61
CA ILE A 285 1.72 -17.22 13.12
C ILE A 285 2.61 -17.44 11.90
N SER A 286 3.39 -16.43 11.54
CA SER A 286 4.18 -16.45 10.30
C SER A 286 5.35 -17.44 10.38
N SER A 287 6.13 -17.54 9.29
CA SER A 287 7.21 -18.52 9.15
C SER A 287 8.34 -18.31 10.14
N GLY A 288 8.98 -19.43 10.57
CA GLY A 288 10.17 -19.41 11.41
C GLY A 288 9.94 -19.00 12.86
N CYS A 289 8.70 -18.94 13.33
CA CYS A 289 8.38 -18.59 14.72
C CYS A 289 8.63 -19.75 15.68
N GLU A 290 8.93 -19.40 16.94
CA GLU A 290 8.97 -20.30 18.08
C GLU A 290 7.93 -19.84 19.12
N VAL A 291 6.91 -20.65 19.38
CA VAL A 291 5.87 -20.35 20.36
C VAL A 291 5.93 -21.42 21.46
N GLN A 292 6.25 -20.99 22.67
CA GLN A 292 6.41 -21.89 23.81
C GLN A 292 5.07 -22.33 24.38
N ASP A 293 5.07 -23.53 24.98
CA ASP A 293 3.94 -24.09 25.70
C ASP A 293 3.43 -23.11 26.77
N GLY A 294 2.11 -22.91 26.84
CA GLY A 294 1.48 -21.98 27.80
C GLY A 294 1.35 -20.54 27.30
N ALA A 295 1.80 -20.20 26.09
CA ALA A 295 1.53 -18.91 25.48
C ALA A 295 0.02 -18.75 25.18
N THR A 296 -0.48 -17.51 25.24
CA THR A 296 -1.88 -17.16 24.95
C THR A 296 -1.93 -16.20 23.77
N ILE A 297 -2.62 -16.58 22.68
CA ILE A 297 -2.80 -15.73 21.49
C ILE A 297 -4.29 -15.66 21.16
N ILE A 298 -4.85 -14.47 21.26
CA ILE A 298 -6.28 -14.21 21.05
C ILE A 298 -6.44 -13.32 19.81
N GLY A 299 -7.14 -13.84 18.82
CA GLY A 299 -7.41 -13.14 17.58
C GLY A 299 -8.44 -11.98 17.71
N PRO A 300 -8.48 -11.13 16.68
CA PRO A 300 -7.59 -11.17 15.53
C PRO A 300 -6.15 -10.88 15.92
N ALA A 301 -5.19 -11.70 15.48
CA ALA A 301 -3.79 -11.51 15.82
C ALA A 301 -2.86 -11.99 14.69
N VAL A 302 -1.78 -11.27 14.49
CA VAL A 302 -0.70 -11.65 13.57
C VAL A 302 0.62 -11.63 14.32
N VAL A 303 1.32 -12.76 14.32
CA VAL A 303 2.71 -12.86 14.76
C VAL A 303 3.58 -12.90 13.52
N GLY A 304 4.41 -11.89 13.34
CA GLY A 304 5.32 -11.76 12.20
C GLY A 304 6.36 -12.87 12.12
N ALA A 305 7.14 -12.90 11.04
CA ALA A 305 8.11 -13.96 10.80
C ALA A 305 9.30 -13.92 11.79
N ASN A 306 9.86 -15.11 12.07
CA ASN A 306 11.04 -15.26 12.95
C ASN A 306 10.86 -14.66 14.35
N CYS A 307 9.64 -14.64 14.85
CA CYS A 307 9.33 -14.21 16.22
C CYS A 307 9.49 -15.34 17.22
N LYS A 308 9.79 -14.98 18.45
CA LYS A 308 9.78 -15.87 19.60
C LYS A 308 8.73 -15.38 20.60
N VAL A 309 7.83 -16.27 21.03
CA VAL A 309 6.79 -16.00 22.01
C VAL A 309 6.99 -16.95 23.18
N ASP A 310 7.48 -16.45 24.31
CA ASP A 310 7.75 -17.27 25.48
C ASP A 310 6.46 -17.63 26.23
N ALA A 311 6.57 -18.59 27.13
CA ALA A 311 5.49 -19.05 27.99
C ALA A 311 4.83 -17.90 28.74
N LYS A 312 3.52 -18.05 29.07
CA LYS A 312 2.71 -17.04 29.81
C LYS A 312 2.58 -15.66 29.11
N SER A 313 3.14 -15.48 27.91
CA SER A 313 2.88 -14.26 27.14
C SER A 313 1.43 -14.20 26.68
N LEU A 314 0.84 -13.01 26.66
CA LEU A 314 -0.47 -12.73 26.10
C LEU A 314 -0.35 -11.77 24.90
N VAL A 315 -0.83 -12.24 23.76
CA VAL A 315 -1.00 -11.44 22.53
C VAL A 315 -2.49 -11.40 22.21
N SER A 316 -3.08 -10.22 22.09
CA SER A 316 -4.50 -10.09 21.78
C SER A 316 -4.79 -8.85 20.94
N ASN A 317 -5.60 -9.01 19.89
CA ASN A 317 -5.99 -7.91 18.99
C ASN A 317 -4.78 -7.09 18.51
N THR A 318 -3.75 -7.78 17.99
CA THR A 318 -2.40 -7.22 17.82
C THR A 318 -1.73 -7.70 16.53
N LEU A 319 -1.01 -6.80 15.88
CA LEU A 319 -0.07 -7.12 14.81
C LEU A 319 1.36 -6.98 15.35
N ILE A 320 2.10 -8.08 15.39
CA ILE A 320 3.52 -8.11 15.74
C ILE A 320 4.32 -8.19 14.46
N CYS A 321 5.28 -7.28 14.28
CA CYS A 321 6.19 -7.32 13.14
C CYS A 321 7.23 -8.45 13.29
N ASP A 322 8.03 -8.67 12.26
CA ASP A 322 9.03 -9.73 12.22
C ASP A 322 10.16 -9.52 13.23
N TYR A 323 10.83 -10.61 13.60
CA TYR A 323 12.01 -10.62 14.49
C TYR A 323 11.77 -10.04 15.89
N ILE A 324 10.60 -10.25 16.45
CA ILE A 324 10.28 -9.84 17.81
C ILE A 324 10.36 -11.04 18.75
N HIS A 325 10.98 -10.84 19.91
CA HIS A 325 10.92 -11.75 21.04
C HIS A 325 10.02 -11.15 22.13
N LEU A 326 8.93 -11.82 22.41
CA LEU A 326 8.07 -11.57 23.56
C LEU A 326 8.52 -12.47 24.71
N ALA A 327 9.14 -11.86 25.73
CA ALA A 327 9.62 -12.58 26.90
C ALA A 327 8.46 -13.07 27.76
N ASN A 328 8.77 -13.96 28.74
CA ASN A 328 7.78 -14.43 29.69
C ASN A 328 6.99 -13.29 30.32
N ASP A 329 5.68 -13.50 30.50
CA ASP A 329 4.76 -12.52 31.08
C ASP A 329 4.54 -11.25 30.22
N ALA A 330 5.00 -11.21 28.95
CA ALA A 330 4.69 -10.11 28.03
C ALA A 330 3.18 -9.98 27.83
N TYR A 331 2.67 -8.73 27.92
CA TYR A 331 1.25 -8.43 27.78
C TYR A 331 1.05 -7.40 26.67
N ILE A 332 0.67 -7.88 25.46
CA ILE A 332 0.55 -7.06 24.26
C ILE A 332 -0.89 -7.13 23.74
N VAL A 333 -1.64 -6.07 23.98
CA VAL A 333 -3.08 -6.00 23.66
C VAL A 333 -3.40 -4.69 22.94
N ASN A 334 -4.18 -4.77 21.86
CA ASN A 334 -4.60 -3.62 21.04
C ASN A 334 -3.41 -2.80 20.53
N LYS A 335 -2.39 -3.47 20.00
CA LYS A 335 -1.16 -2.86 19.53
C LYS A 335 -0.82 -3.30 18.10
N THR A 336 -0.14 -2.41 17.39
CA THR A 336 0.52 -2.71 16.12
C THR A 336 2.01 -2.42 16.29
N MET A 337 2.86 -3.40 16.05
CA MET A 337 4.30 -3.19 16.01
C MET A 337 4.74 -2.92 14.58
N PHE A 338 5.59 -1.92 14.41
CA PHE A 338 6.19 -1.61 13.11
C PHE A 338 7.59 -1.03 13.29
N GLY A 339 8.60 -1.69 12.72
CA GLY A 339 10.00 -1.32 12.93
C GLY A 339 10.33 -1.24 14.42
N ASP A 340 10.81 -0.10 14.86
CA ASP A 340 11.18 0.14 16.27
C ASP A 340 10.03 0.67 17.13
N TYR A 341 8.79 0.67 16.61
CA TYR A 341 7.66 1.32 17.28
C TYR A 341 6.58 0.33 17.70
N LEU A 342 6.03 0.57 18.89
CA LEU A 342 4.79 0.00 19.39
C LEU A 342 3.69 1.06 19.28
N LEU A 343 2.71 0.80 18.44
CA LEU A 343 1.65 1.74 18.08
C LEU A 343 0.33 1.25 18.69
N GLY A 344 -0.24 2.03 19.59
CA GLY A 344 -1.56 1.76 20.14
C GLY A 344 -2.66 2.04 19.13
N HIS A 345 -3.74 1.25 19.15
CA HIS A 345 -4.91 1.52 18.32
C HIS A 345 -5.64 2.82 18.74
N ASP A 346 -5.31 3.35 19.90
CA ASP A 346 -5.74 4.65 20.45
C ASP A 346 -4.87 5.85 19.99
N GLY A 347 -3.81 5.58 19.19
CA GLY A 347 -2.87 6.58 18.70
C GLY A 347 -1.62 6.76 19.57
N TYR A 348 -1.51 6.03 20.67
CA TYR A 348 -0.28 6.04 21.50
C TYR A 348 0.89 5.44 20.70
N THR A 349 2.07 6.05 20.84
CA THR A 349 3.31 5.59 20.18
C THR A 349 4.44 5.50 21.21
N GLN A 350 5.14 4.36 21.24
CA GLN A 350 6.26 4.06 22.11
C GLN A 350 7.38 3.38 21.33
N LEU A 351 8.62 3.61 21.69
CA LEU A 351 9.76 2.83 21.16
C LEU A 351 9.77 1.42 21.78
N LEU A 352 10.01 0.41 20.96
CA LEU A 352 10.15 -0.98 21.43
C LEU A 352 11.32 -1.13 22.41
N ALA A 353 12.39 -0.34 22.25
CA ALA A 353 13.52 -0.33 23.17
C ALA A 353 13.15 0.06 24.62
N ASP A 354 12.03 0.75 24.81
CA ASP A 354 11.53 1.15 26.13
C ASP A 354 10.56 0.11 26.74
N CYS A 355 10.34 -1.00 26.05
CA CYS A 355 9.44 -2.06 26.49
C CYS A 355 10.22 -3.17 27.20
N LEU A 356 9.93 -3.43 28.45
CA LEU A 356 10.67 -4.40 29.30
C LEU A 356 10.58 -5.84 28.80
N TYR A 357 9.45 -6.24 28.20
CA TYR A 357 9.17 -7.64 27.83
C TYR A 357 9.16 -7.86 26.30
N VAL A 358 9.59 -6.86 25.54
CA VAL A 358 9.63 -6.92 24.08
C VAL A 358 11.05 -6.64 23.60
N HIS A 359 11.63 -7.57 22.87
CA HIS A 359 12.99 -7.46 22.39
C HIS A 359 13.04 -7.64 20.87
N ILE A 360 13.82 -6.79 20.20
CA ILE A 360 14.08 -6.96 18.78
C ILE A 360 15.19 -8.00 18.62
N LEU A 361 14.91 -9.10 17.93
CA LEU A 361 15.89 -10.14 17.62
C LEU A 361 16.86 -9.59 16.58
N LYS A 362 18.14 -9.55 16.89
CA LYS A 362 19.17 -9.18 15.91
C LYS A 362 19.31 -10.28 14.88
N ASN A 363 19.11 -9.94 13.61
CA ASN A 363 19.54 -10.83 12.54
C ASN A 363 21.06 -10.97 12.62
N ARG A 364 21.59 -12.19 12.82
CA ARG A 364 23.05 -12.48 12.97
C ARG A 364 23.87 -12.05 11.75
N ASN A 365 23.22 -11.81 10.60
CA ASN A 365 23.86 -11.43 9.35
C ASN A 365 23.81 -9.91 9.05
N VAL A 366 23.22 -9.10 9.90
CA VAL A 366 23.11 -7.64 9.68
C VAL A 366 23.77 -6.92 10.84
N SER A 367 24.91 -6.27 10.58
CA SER A 367 25.70 -5.52 11.55
C SER A 367 25.11 -4.13 11.91
N ARG A 368 23.88 -3.83 11.50
CA ARG A 368 23.15 -2.59 11.86
C ARG A 368 21.82 -2.94 12.53
N PRO A 369 21.38 -2.17 13.55
CA PRO A 369 20.01 -2.29 14.03
C PRO A 369 19.07 -2.08 12.82
N LEU A 370 18.09 -2.96 12.68
CA LEU A 370 17.07 -2.86 11.63
C LEU A 370 16.17 -1.66 11.93
N MET A 371 16.67 -0.45 11.69
CA MET A 371 15.79 0.70 11.58
C MET A 371 14.89 0.45 10.37
N GLY A 372 13.66 0.05 10.61
CA GLY A 372 12.59 0.04 9.62
C GLY A 372 12.77 -0.86 8.39
N ARG A 373 13.66 -1.87 8.44
CA ARG A 373 13.76 -2.88 7.39
C ARG A 373 12.89 -4.07 7.78
N SER A 374 11.61 -3.98 7.44
CA SER A 374 10.71 -5.11 7.44
C SER A 374 11.24 -6.26 6.55
N SER A 375 10.72 -7.47 6.73
CA SER A 375 10.97 -8.72 5.99
C SER A 375 11.21 -8.59 4.47
N ILE A 376 10.80 -7.51 3.88
CA ILE A 376 10.95 -7.16 2.46
C ILE A 376 12.44 -7.18 2.03
N ASN A 377 13.34 -6.59 2.82
CA ASN A 377 14.78 -6.57 2.49
C ASN A 377 15.50 -7.88 2.82
N ASP A 378 15.00 -8.66 3.80
CA ASP A 378 15.64 -9.93 4.16
C ASP A 378 15.35 -11.04 3.14
N ILE A 379 14.21 -11.00 2.46
CA ILE A 379 13.92 -11.92 1.34
C ILE A 379 14.92 -11.69 0.20
N TYR A 380 15.26 -10.43 -0.11
CA TYR A 380 16.24 -10.14 -1.17
C TYR A 380 17.68 -10.44 -0.78
N SER A 381 18.09 -10.24 0.48
CA SER A 381 19.46 -10.59 0.91
C SER A 381 19.73 -12.10 0.89
N THR A 382 18.67 -12.92 0.96
CA THR A 382 18.75 -14.39 0.85
C THR A 382 18.67 -14.88 -0.58
N LEU A 383 18.09 -14.12 -1.51
CA LEU A 383 17.87 -14.52 -2.90
C LEU A 383 18.86 -13.89 -3.89
N ALA A 384 19.54 -12.80 -3.54
CA ALA A 384 20.56 -12.22 -4.39
C ALA A 384 21.80 -13.13 -4.46
N PRO A 385 22.22 -13.57 -5.64
CA PRO A 385 23.49 -14.27 -5.77
C PRO A 385 24.60 -13.34 -5.27
N LYS A 386 25.48 -13.82 -4.39
CA LYS A 386 26.66 -13.09 -3.94
C LYS A 386 27.51 -12.76 -5.17
N ALA A 387 27.35 -11.54 -5.69
CA ALA A 387 28.24 -11.01 -6.71
C ALA A 387 29.63 -10.89 -6.07
N ASN A 388 30.55 -11.74 -6.47
CA ASN A 388 31.97 -11.56 -6.15
C ASN A 388 32.39 -10.21 -6.77
N PRO A 389 33.02 -9.31 -6.02
CA PRO A 389 33.55 -8.08 -6.60
C PRO A 389 34.65 -8.49 -7.62
N VAL A 390 34.38 -8.15 -8.86
CA VAL A 390 35.43 -8.26 -9.92
C VAL A 390 36.47 -7.17 -9.61
N PRO A 391 37.76 -7.51 -9.43
CA PRO A 391 38.79 -6.50 -9.22
C PRO A 391 38.90 -5.63 -10.47
N LEU A 392 38.77 -4.32 -10.33
CA LEU A 392 39.11 -3.35 -11.36
C LEU A 392 40.60 -3.50 -11.70
N GLN A 393 40.91 -4.18 -12.81
CA GLN A 393 42.24 -4.12 -13.41
C GLN A 393 42.46 -2.69 -13.93
N GLN A 394 43.50 -2.07 -13.42
CA GLN A 394 44.02 -0.81 -13.93
C GLN A 394 44.38 -0.99 -15.41
N VAL A 395 43.71 -0.27 -16.26
CA VAL A 395 44.15 -0.09 -17.67
C VAL A 395 45.14 1.07 -17.65
N LYS A 396 46.36 0.74 -18.04
CA LYS A 396 47.41 1.74 -18.31
C LYS A 396 47.09 2.55 -19.56
#